data_2fec42b95ddc7defb6d36f312bdf57f3
#
_entry.id   2fec42b95ddc7defb6d36f312bdf57f3
#
_cell.length_a   1.000
_cell.length_b   1.000
_cell.length_c   1.000
_cell.angle_alpha   90.00
_cell.angle_beta   90.00
_cell.angle_gamma   90.00
#
_symmetry.space_group_name_H-M   'P 1'
#
loop_
_entity.id
_entity.type
_entity.pdbx_description
1 polymer ?
#
loop_
_entity_poly.entity_id
_entity_poly.type
_entity_poly.pdbx_seq_one_letter_code
_entity_poly.pdbx_strand_id
1 'polypeptide(L)'
;SRYMLYLPGWVERFNDQYRGNSYLADWFWTLHLGPERYVNRRYGRIDLPEDARFRELAPIGGLPCTAGGGRYVPVFATPLASDLVADFAMQAVVREKLGQDEAPDILNICFDAPRDIIAHYGPESVEAEDMFYQLDRTVGSLISFIVSQVGQERVLFVLTSDHGSSQAFDAAAPSQERFNGEQFRTIINSFLCAQYGGEEWVAGYANRRLYINRRE
;
A
#
# COMPACT_ATOMS: atom_id res chain seq x y z
N SER A 1 -3.53 13.35 19.58
CA SER A 1 -4.10 13.76 18.29
C SER A 1 -4.41 15.25 18.31
N ARG A 2 -4.37 15.93 17.16
CA ARG A 2 -4.71 17.36 17.05
C ARG A 2 -6.22 17.61 17.23
N TYR A 3 -7.01 16.57 17.03
CA TYR A 3 -8.48 16.62 17.01
C TYR A 3 -9.12 15.90 18.19
N MET A 4 -8.39 15.02 18.87
CA MET A 4 -8.85 14.26 20.02
C MET A 4 -7.79 14.29 21.11
N LEU A 5 -8.17 14.58 22.35
CA LEU A 5 -7.26 14.52 23.50
C LEU A 5 -6.90 13.07 23.85
N TYR A 6 -7.85 12.15 23.67
CA TYR A 6 -7.68 10.72 23.94
C TYR A 6 -8.28 9.90 22.81
N LEU A 7 -7.74 8.70 22.58
CA LEU A 7 -8.36 7.74 21.67
C LEU A 7 -9.63 7.17 22.31
N PRO A 8 -10.69 6.91 21.52
CA PRO A 8 -11.85 6.17 22.03
C PRO A 8 -11.43 4.80 22.57
N GLY A 9 -12.03 4.38 23.69
CA GLY A 9 -11.65 3.12 24.34
C GLY A 9 -11.85 1.87 23.47
N TRP A 10 -12.67 1.92 22.42
CA TRP A 10 -12.81 0.82 21.49
C TRP A 10 -11.56 0.69 20.58
N VAL A 11 -10.88 1.79 20.27
CA VAL A 11 -9.63 1.77 19.48
C VAL A 11 -8.52 1.08 20.27
N GLU A 12 -8.43 1.35 21.58
CA GLU A 12 -7.46 0.67 22.45
C GLU A 12 -7.73 -0.84 22.48
N ARG A 13 -9.00 -1.25 22.64
CA ARG A 13 -9.38 -2.67 22.62
C ARG A 13 -9.10 -3.33 21.27
N PHE A 14 -9.38 -2.64 20.17
CA PHE A 14 -9.02 -3.13 18.83
C PHE A 14 -7.51 -3.36 18.69
N ASN A 15 -6.72 -2.37 19.09
CA ASN A 15 -5.27 -2.50 19.06
C ASN A 15 -4.76 -3.65 19.94
N ASP A 16 -5.34 -3.84 21.11
CA ASP A 16 -4.94 -4.92 22.02
C ASP A 16 -5.29 -6.31 21.48
N GLN A 17 -6.40 -6.45 20.77
CA GLN A 17 -6.79 -7.68 20.09
C GLN A 17 -5.73 -8.12 19.07
N TYR A 18 -5.14 -7.17 18.33
CA TYR A 18 -4.13 -7.44 17.30
C TYR A 18 -2.68 -7.32 17.79
N ARG A 19 -2.46 -6.79 19.00
CA ARG A 19 -1.13 -6.80 19.65
C ARG A 19 -0.73 -8.19 20.15
N GLY A 20 -1.70 -9.04 20.42
CA GLY A 20 -1.47 -10.43 20.80
C GLY A 20 -0.92 -11.23 19.61
N ASN A 21 0.27 -11.71 19.73
CA ASN A 21 1.15 -12.29 18.73
C ASN A 21 0.61 -13.48 17.91
N SER A 22 -0.44 -14.15 18.36
CA SER A 22 -0.89 -15.39 17.72
C SER A 22 -1.51 -15.17 16.35
N TYR A 23 -2.25 -14.08 16.16
CA TYR A 23 -2.94 -13.81 14.90
C TYR A 23 -1.98 -13.54 13.73
N LEU A 24 -0.86 -12.85 14.01
CA LEU A 24 0.14 -12.52 12.98
C LEU A 24 1.24 -13.57 12.86
N ALA A 25 1.48 -14.36 13.92
CA ALA A 25 2.56 -15.36 13.94
C ALA A 25 2.25 -16.58 13.05
N ASP A 26 0.97 -16.94 12.93
CA ASP A 26 0.51 -18.11 12.19
C ASP A 26 -0.20 -17.76 10.89
N TRP A 27 -0.13 -16.47 10.47
CA TRP A 27 -0.77 -16.04 9.23
C TRP A 27 0.11 -16.33 8.02
N PHE A 28 -0.49 -16.95 7.01
CA PHE A 28 0.15 -17.24 5.73
C PHE A 28 -0.63 -16.62 4.59
N TRP A 29 0.07 -16.09 3.61
CA TRP A 29 -0.56 -15.66 2.38
C TRP A 29 -0.88 -16.86 1.51
N THR A 30 -2.15 -17.19 1.39
CA THR A 30 -2.67 -18.21 0.48
C THR A 30 -3.30 -17.55 -0.74
N LEU A 31 -3.10 -18.13 -1.91
CA LEU A 31 -3.78 -17.66 -3.12
C LEU A 31 -5.30 -17.76 -2.95
N HIS A 32 -6.00 -16.71 -3.34
CA HIS A 32 -7.45 -16.65 -3.24
C HIS A 32 -8.16 -17.61 -4.22
N LEU A 33 -7.56 -17.77 -5.40
CA LEU A 33 -8.09 -18.64 -6.47
C LEU A 33 -7.14 -19.82 -6.70
N GLY A 34 -7.62 -20.83 -7.46
CA GLY A 34 -6.74 -21.89 -7.94
C GLY A 34 -5.62 -21.32 -8.84
N PRO A 35 -4.39 -21.88 -8.76
CA PRO A 35 -3.23 -21.35 -9.50
C PRO A 35 -3.45 -21.20 -11.01
N GLU A 36 -4.29 -22.03 -11.59
CA GLU A 36 -4.64 -22.04 -13.02
C GLU A 36 -5.40 -20.78 -13.48
N ARG A 37 -5.97 -20.03 -12.54
CA ARG A 37 -6.81 -18.86 -12.81
C ARG A 37 -6.02 -17.55 -12.89
N TYR A 38 -4.73 -17.56 -12.53
CA TYR A 38 -3.89 -16.36 -12.56
C TYR A 38 -3.29 -16.15 -13.95
N VAL A 39 -3.47 -14.93 -14.46
CA VAL A 39 -2.91 -14.51 -15.76
C VAL A 39 -1.40 -14.27 -15.64
N ASN A 40 -0.97 -13.64 -14.56
CA ASN A 40 0.42 -13.25 -14.30
C ASN A 40 1.30 -14.41 -13.77
N ARG A 41 0.85 -15.61 -13.92
CA ARG A 41 1.51 -16.83 -13.43
C ARG A 41 2.99 -16.96 -13.85
N ARG A 42 3.33 -16.42 -15.03
CA ARG A 42 4.68 -16.52 -15.61
C ARG A 42 5.65 -15.43 -15.18
N TYR A 43 5.14 -14.34 -14.58
CA TYR A 43 5.93 -13.15 -14.27
C TYR A 43 6.24 -13.00 -12.77
N GLY A 44 5.72 -13.88 -11.92
CA GLY A 44 6.07 -13.92 -10.51
C GLY A 44 7.55 -14.25 -10.34
N ARG A 45 8.23 -13.60 -9.39
CA ARG A 45 9.64 -13.88 -9.03
C ARG A 45 9.87 -15.32 -8.60
N ILE A 46 8.82 -16.07 -8.34
CA ILE A 46 8.85 -17.45 -7.91
C ILE A 46 7.84 -18.20 -8.77
N ASP A 47 8.29 -19.24 -9.49
CA ASP A 47 7.40 -20.19 -10.12
C ASP A 47 6.44 -20.73 -9.06
N LEU A 48 5.12 -20.61 -9.32
CA LEU A 48 4.14 -21.20 -8.43
C LEU A 48 4.32 -22.71 -8.46
N PRO A 49 4.62 -23.36 -7.34
CA PRO A 49 4.61 -24.81 -7.28
C PRO A 49 3.20 -25.31 -7.65
N GLU A 50 3.10 -26.50 -8.28
CA GLU A 50 1.82 -27.07 -8.73
C GLU A 50 0.80 -27.25 -7.59
N ASP A 51 1.28 -27.33 -6.33
CA ASP A 51 0.50 -27.44 -5.11
C ASP A 51 0.49 -26.16 -4.27
N ALA A 52 0.68 -24.99 -4.85
CA ALA A 52 0.85 -23.69 -4.19
C ALA A 52 -0.26 -23.36 -3.17
N ARG A 53 -0.36 -24.19 -2.14
CA ARG A 53 -1.32 -24.01 -1.04
C ARG A 53 -0.88 -22.95 -0.06
N PHE A 54 0.44 -22.71 0.05
CA PHE A 54 0.99 -21.82 1.05
C PHE A 54 2.25 -21.13 0.50
N ARG A 55 2.26 -19.82 0.46
CA ARG A 55 3.48 -19.05 0.46
C ARG A 55 3.75 -18.62 1.89
N GLU A 56 4.81 -19.18 2.45
CA GLU A 56 5.40 -18.62 3.65
C GLU A 56 5.80 -17.18 3.31
N LEU A 57 5.29 -16.23 4.07
CA LEU A 57 5.83 -14.88 4.03
C LEU A 57 7.27 -14.98 4.51
N ALA A 58 8.19 -15.20 3.59
CA ALA A 58 9.57 -14.91 3.88
C ALA A 58 9.62 -13.48 4.42
N PRO A 59 10.25 -13.23 5.56
CA PRO A 59 10.32 -11.91 6.13
C PRO A 59 10.83 -10.98 5.03
N ILE A 60 9.98 -10.02 4.63
CA ILE A 60 10.27 -9.10 3.54
C ILE A 60 11.59 -8.41 3.89
N GLY A 61 12.62 -8.68 3.11
CA GLY A 61 13.93 -8.05 3.28
C GLY A 61 14.87 -8.65 4.31
N GLY A 62 14.59 -9.85 4.88
CA GLY A 62 15.53 -10.48 5.83
C GLY A 62 15.78 -9.65 7.09
N LEU A 63 15.01 -8.60 7.31
CA LEU A 63 15.09 -7.79 8.53
C LEU A 63 14.44 -8.60 9.65
N PRO A 64 15.22 -9.03 10.66
CA PRO A 64 14.62 -9.56 11.85
C PRO A 64 13.67 -8.51 12.38
N CYS A 65 12.48 -8.90 12.82
CA CYS A 65 11.56 -8.06 13.57
C CYS A 65 12.23 -7.65 14.90
N THR A 66 13.28 -6.83 14.82
CA THR A 66 14.03 -6.41 15.99
C THR A 66 13.36 -5.21 16.64
N ALA A 67 13.22 -5.33 17.93
CA ALA A 67 12.76 -4.36 18.89
C ALA A 67 12.89 -2.89 18.45
N GLY A 68 11.76 -2.22 18.24
CA GLY A 68 11.77 -0.78 18.01
C GLY A 68 10.71 -0.23 17.06
N GLY A 69 9.76 -1.01 16.57
CA GLY A 69 8.68 -0.55 15.69
C GLY A 69 8.45 -1.39 14.43
N GLY A 70 9.28 -2.36 14.18
CA GLY A 70 9.28 -3.10 12.92
C GLY A 70 8.39 -4.36 12.83
N ARG A 71 7.65 -4.70 13.88
CA ARG A 71 6.89 -5.96 13.93
C ARG A 71 5.72 -6.02 12.94
N TYR A 72 5.20 -4.87 12.55
CA TYR A 72 4.05 -4.75 11.66
C TYR A 72 4.42 -4.42 10.21
N VAL A 73 5.67 -4.06 9.95
CA VAL A 73 6.11 -3.66 8.60
C VAL A 73 5.88 -4.75 7.55
N PRO A 74 6.13 -6.06 7.83
CA PRO A 74 5.84 -7.12 6.87
C PRO A 74 4.36 -7.24 6.52
N VAL A 75 3.46 -6.91 7.45
CA VAL A 75 2.00 -7.02 7.25
C VAL A 75 1.51 -6.05 6.19
N PHE A 76 2.09 -4.84 6.11
CA PHE A 76 1.65 -3.82 5.16
C PHE A 76 1.83 -4.21 3.69
N ALA A 77 2.78 -5.09 3.40
CA ALA A 77 2.96 -5.63 2.05
C ALA A 77 2.23 -6.98 1.86
N THR A 78 1.09 -7.16 2.48
CA THR A 78 0.25 -8.34 2.37
C THR A 78 -1.24 -7.97 2.31
N PRO A 79 -2.10 -8.84 1.74
CA PRO A 79 -3.55 -8.62 1.76
C PRO A 79 -4.15 -8.47 3.15
N LEU A 80 -3.53 -9.08 4.17
CA LEU A 80 -3.97 -8.98 5.56
C LEU A 80 -4.06 -7.53 6.06
N ALA A 81 -3.19 -6.63 5.57
CA ALA A 81 -3.29 -5.22 5.93
C ALA A 81 -4.62 -4.59 5.48
N SER A 82 -5.11 -4.98 4.31
CA SER A 82 -6.42 -4.53 3.81
C SER A 82 -7.57 -5.08 4.66
N ASP A 83 -7.50 -6.35 5.07
CA ASP A 83 -8.49 -6.93 5.97
C ASP A 83 -8.52 -6.22 7.32
N LEU A 84 -7.35 -5.91 7.91
CA LEU A 84 -7.26 -5.16 9.17
C LEU A 84 -7.85 -3.73 9.06
N VAL A 85 -7.60 -3.06 7.94
CA VAL A 85 -8.19 -1.73 7.66
C VAL A 85 -9.70 -1.81 7.55
N ALA A 86 -10.23 -2.82 6.86
CA ALA A 86 -11.67 -3.04 6.73
C ALA A 86 -12.32 -3.37 8.07
N ASP A 87 -11.70 -4.24 8.88
CA ASP A 87 -12.17 -4.58 10.22
C ASP A 87 -12.23 -3.34 11.13
N PHE A 88 -11.18 -2.51 11.07
CA PHE A 88 -11.18 -1.25 11.81
C PHE A 88 -12.29 -0.30 11.35
N ALA A 89 -12.51 -0.19 10.04
CA ALA A 89 -13.58 0.62 9.47
C ALA A 89 -14.97 0.13 9.90
N MET A 90 -15.20 -1.19 9.89
CA MET A 90 -16.45 -1.79 10.37
C MET A 90 -16.68 -1.50 11.85
N GLN A 91 -15.63 -1.59 12.69
CA GLN A 91 -15.74 -1.20 14.10
C GLN A 91 -16.05 0.29 14.27
N ALA A 92 -15.44 1.16 13.46
CA ALA A 92 -15.74 2.60 13.49
C ALA A 92 -17.21 2.88 13.17
N VAL A 93 -17.76 2.27 12.11
CA VAL A 93 -19.18 2.41 11.76
C VAL A 93 -20.11 2.09 12.94
N VAL A 94 -19.86 0.96 13.62
CA VAL A 94 -20.70 0.51 14.74
C VAL A 94 -20.48 1.35 16.00
N ARG A 95 -19.23 1.62 16.35
CA ARG A 95 -18.89 2.26 17.64
C ARG A 95 -19.16 3.75 17.66
N GLU A 96 -18.96 4.41 16.52
CA GLU A 96 -19.27 5.83 16.35
C GLU A 96 -20.69 6.08 15.81
N LYS A 97 -21.46 5.00 15.54
CA LYS A 97 -22.84 5.05 15.02
C LYS A 97 -22.96 5.86 13.72
N LEU A 98 -21.97 5.69 12.82
CA LEU A 98 -21.95 6.45 11.58
C LEU A 98 -23.21 6.18 10.73
N GLY A 99 -23.77 7.27 10.18
CA GLY A 99 -24.99 7.24 9.37
C GLY A 99 -26.28 6.95 10.16
N GLN A 100 -26.28 7.01 11.49
CA GLN A 100 -27.46 6.70 12.32
C GLN A 100 -28.26 7.93 12.78
N ASP A 101 -27.78 9.14 12.49
CA ASP A 101 -28.51 10.38 12.79
C ASP A 101 -28.80 11.19 11.52
N GLU A 102 -29.21 12.46 11.66
CA GLU A 102 -29.56 13.34 10.54
C GLU A 102 -28.33 14.06 9.95
N ALA A 103 -27.19 14.05 10.63
CA ALA A 103 -25.97 14.67 10.13
C ALA A 103 -25.25 13.71 9.19
N PRO A 104 -24.74 14.19 8.05
CA PRO A 104 -23.93 13.34 7.17
C PRO A 104 -22.55 13.07 7.76
N ASP A 105 -22.19 11.79 7.81
CA ASP A 105 -20.85 11.35 8.17
C ASP A 105 -19.99 11.09 6.93
N ILE A 106 -18.69 11.26 7.06
CA ILE A 106 -17.71 10.91 6.02
C ILE A 106 -16.72 9.92 6.61
N LEU A 107 -16.68 8.72 6.03
CA LEU A 107 -15.69 7.69 6.34
C LEU A 107 -14.71 7.55 5.17
N ASN A 108 -13.48 7.98 5.37
CA ASN A 108 -12.41 7.83 4.38
C ASN A 108 -11.53 6.63 4.75
N ILE A 109 -11.42 5.67 3.85
CA ILE A 109 -10.67 4.43 4.05
C ILE A 109 -9.57 4.36 2.99
N CYS A 110 -8.31 4.18 3.42
CA CYS A 110 -7.17 4.04 2.53
C CYS A 110 -6.60 2.63 2.63
N PHE A 111 -6.57 1.92 1.51
CA PHE A 111 -5.94 0.61 1.38
C PHE A 111 -4.55 0.78 0.76
N ASP A 112 -3.51 0.86 1.60
CA ASP A 112 -2.12 1.06 1.15
C ASP A 112 -1.40 -0.23 0.73
N ALA A 113 -1.89 -1.40 1.13
CA ALA A 113 -1.28 -2.69 0.80
C ALA A 113 -1.03 -2.88 -0.70
N PRO A 114 -1.93 -2.49 -1.64
CA PRO A 114 -1.68 -2.60 -3.07
C PRO A 114 -0.40 -1.90 -3.51
N ARG A 115 -0.13 -0.70 -3.03
CA ARG A 115 1.08 0.06 -3.33
C ARG A 115 2.33 -0.69 -2.88
N ASP A 116 2.33 -1.19 -1.67
CA ASP A 116 3.51 -1.82 -1.08
C ASP A 116 3.77 -3.20 -1.71
N ILE A 117 2.72 -3.97 -2.02
CA ILE A 117 2.81 -5.24 -2.74
C ILE A 117 3.35 -5.02 -4.16
N ILE A 118 2.79 -4.07 -4.91
CA ILE A 118 3.21 -3.75 -6.27
C ILE A 118 4.67 -3.24 -6.27
N ALA A 119 5.05 -2.41 -5.30
CA ALA A 119 6.42 -1.92 -5.19
C ALA A 119 7.42 -3.04 -4.90
N HIS A 120 7.02 -4.07 -4.15
CA HIS A 120 7.89 -5.17 -3.76
C HIS A 120 7.97 -6.28 -4.81
N TYR A 121 6.84 -6.73 -5.33
CA TYR A 121 6.74 -7.87 -6.24
C TYR A 121 6.66 -7.48 -7.72
N GLY A 122 6.26 -6.25 -8.01
CA GLY A 122 5.99 -5.74 -9.35
C GLY A 122 4.49 -5.80 -9.71
N PRO A 123 4.04 -4.93 -10.64
CA PRO A 123 2.62 -4.84 -11.02
C PRO A 123 2.11 -6.06 -11.79
N GLU A 124 3.01 -6.80 -12.45
CA GLU A 124 2.71 -8.00 -13.25
C GLU A 124 2.99 -9.29 -12.49
N SER A 125 3.12 -9.22 -11.16
CA SER A 125 3.36 -10.39 -10.32
C SER A 125 2.04 -11.10 -9.98
N VAL A 126 2.15 -12.39 -9.67
CA VAL A 126 1.00 -13.15 -9.17
C VAL A 126 0.54 -12.62 -7.80
N GLU A 127 1.47 -12.09 -7.02
CA GLU A 127 1.19 -11.45 -5.73
C GLU A 127 0.32 -10.20 -5.92
N ALA A 128 0.62 -9.37 -6.91
CA ALA A 128 -0.19 -8.20 -7.21
C ALA A 128 -1.58 -8.59 -7.70
N GLU A 129 -1.68 -9.60 -8.57
CA GLU A 129 -2.96 -10.11 -9.06
C GLU A 129 -3.80 -10.71 -7.93
N ASP A 130 -3.21 -11.56 -7.09
CA ASP A 130 -3.91 -12.17 -5.95
C ASP A 130 -4.37 -11.15 -4.93
N MET A 131 -3.54 -10.14 -4.68
CA MET A 131 -3.90 -9.04 -3.80
C MET A 131 -5.17 -8.33 -4.28
N PHE A 132 -5.35 -8.11 -5.59
CA PHE A 132 -6.57 -7.50 -6.12
C PHE A 132 -7.80 -8.38 -5.94
N TYR A 133 -7.68 -9.70 -6.11
CA TYR A 133 -8.80 -10.62 -5.82
C TYR A 133 -9.18 -10.60 -4.33
N GLN A 134 -8.19 -10.58 -3.44
CA GLN A 134 -8.44 -10.51 -2.00
C GLN A 134 -9.02 -9.15 -1.59
N LEU A 135 -8.50 -8.05 -2.17
CA LEU A 135 -9.02 -6.70 -1.91
C LEU A 135 -10.47 -6.55 -2.38
N ASP A 136 -10.82 -7.08 -3.56
CA ASP A 136 -12.20 -7.08 -4.07
C ASP A 136 -13.17 -7.76 -3.09
N ARG A 137 -12.78 -8.94 -2.59
CA ARG A 137 -13.55 -9.64 -1.54
C ARG A 137 -13.70 -8.80 -0.28
N THR A 138 -12.60 -8.19 0.20
CA THR A 138 -12.58 -7.39 1.43
C THR A 138 -13.48 -6.16 1.27
N VAL A 139 -13.38 -5.44 0.15
CA VAL A 139 -14.22 -4.28 -0.18
C VAL A 139 -15.68 -4.69 -0.32
N GLY A 140 -15.96 -5.81 -1.00
CA GLY A 140 -17.33 -6.35 -1.13
C GLY A 140 -17.95 -6.67 0.23
N SER A 141 -17.19 -7.28 1.13
CA SER A 141 -17.61 -7.56 2.52
C SER A 141 -17.87 -6.29 3.32
N LEU A 142 -16.98 -5.31 3.21
CA LEU A 142 -17.12 -4.01 3.85
C LEU A 142 -18.37 -3.25 3.37
N ILE A 143 -18.61 -3.19 2.06
CA ILE A 143 -19.80 -2.58 1.46
C ILE A 143 -21.06 -3.25 1.99
N SER A 144 -21.11 -4.58 1.95
CA SER A 144 -22.25 -5.35 2.43
C SER A 144 -22.53 -5.11 3.90
N PHE A 145 -21.46 -5.04 4.71
CA PHE A 145 -21.58 -4.72 6.14
C PHE A 145 -22.15 -3.31 6.35
N ILE A 146 -21.58 -2.27 5.70
CA ILE A 146 -22.04 -0.89 5.84
C ILE A 146 -23.51 -0.77 5.42
N VAL A 147 -23.90 -1.36 4.29
CA VAL A 147 -25.31 -1.38 3.83
C VAL A 147 -26.22 -2.02 4.88
N SER A 148 -25.77 -3.09 5.53
CA SER A 148 -26.56 -3.75 6.60
C SER A 148 -26.74 -2.89 7.84
N GLN A 149 -25.78 -2.01 8.16
CA GLN A 149 -25.81 -1.14 9.35
C GLN A 149 -26.54 0.18 9.11
N VAL A 150 -26.38 0.77 7.94
CA VAL A 150 -26.83 2.12 7.62
C VAL A 150 -28.08 2.12 6.72
N GLY A 151 -28.22 1.12 5.86
CA GLY A 151 -29.24 1.06 4.81
C GLY A 151 -28.72 1.58 3.46
N GLN A 152 -29.09 0.87 2.39
CA GLN A 152 -28.63 1.16 1.05
C GLN A 152 -28.97 2.59 0.57
N GLU A 153 -30.13 3.09 0.94
CA GLU A 153 -30.64 4.41 0.53
C GLU A 153 -29.95 5.59 1.26
N ARG A 154 -29.16 5.28 2.29
CA ARG A 154 -28.52 6.28 3.15
C ARG A 154 -27.01 6.35 2.98
N VAL A 155 -26.42 5.57 2.07
CA VAL A 155 -24.99 5.52 1.88
C VAL A 155 -24.60 5.76 0.43
N LEU A 156 -23.56 6.58 0.24
CA LEU A 156 -22.90 6.79 -1.06
C LEU A 156 -21.48 6.26 -0.97
N PHE A 157 -21.14 5.29 -1.82
CA PHE A 157 -19.78 4.78 -1.96
C PHE A 157 -19.05 5.50 -3.10
N VAL A 158 -17.83 5.93 -2.82
CA VAL A 158 -16.91 6.49 -3.83
C VAL A 158 -15.62 5.70 -3.76
N LEU A 159 -15.25 5.04 -4.85
CA LEU A 159 -13.98 4.32 -5.00
C LEU A 159 -13.10 5.07 -5.98
N THR A 160 -11.88 5.36 -5.57
CA THR A 160 -10.91 6.07 -6.40
C THR A 160 -9.49 5.58 -6.10
N SER A 161 -8.55 5.96 -6.95
CA SER A 161 -7.12 5.72 -6.79
C SER A 161 -6.38 7.05 -6.95
N ASP A 162 -5.28 7.21 -6.26
CA ASP A 162 -4.42 8.40 -6.37
C ASP A 162 -3.52 8.34 -7.61
N HIS A 163 -3.07 7.14 -8.00
CA HIS A 163 -2.28 6.89 -9.21
C HIS A 163 -2.34 5.41 -9.62
N GLY A 164 -1.90 5.14 -10.85
CA GLY A 164 -1.60 3.79 -11.33
C GLY A 164 -0.16 3.39 -11.03
N SER A 165 0.25 2.20 -11.50
CA SER A 165 1.64 1.75 -11.48
C SER A 165 2.16 1.59 -12.91
N SER A 166 3.46 1.85 -13.10
CA SER A 166 4.16 1.53 -14.33
C SER A 166 4.66 0.09 -14.28
N GLN A 167 4.95 -0.48 -15.44
CA GLN A 167 5.63 -1.78 -15.53
C GLN A 167 6.91 -1.79 -14.68
N ALA A 168 7.22 -2.94 -14.10
CA ALA A 168 8.47 -3.13 -13.39
C ALA A 168 9.65 -2.87 -14.33
N PHE A 169 10.67 -2.18 -13.85
CA PHE A 169 11.90 -1.96 -14.61
C PHE A 169 12.61 -3.30 -14.82
N ASP A 170 12.71 -3.72 -16.06
CA ASP A 170 13.54 -4.87 -16.45
C ASP A 170 14.90 -4.37 -16.91
N ALA A 171 15.92 -4.60 -16.08
CA ALA A 171 17.29 -4.22 -16.39
C ALA A 171 17.87 -4.96 -17.62
N ALA A 172 17.25 -6.08 -18.02
CA ALA A 172 17.65 -6.86 -19.20
C ALA A 172 16.95 -6.40 -20.50
N ALA A 173 15.92 -5.54 -20.38
CA ALA A 173 15.21 -5.04 -21.55
C ALA A 173 15.96 -3.85 -22.18
N PRO A 174 16.47 -3.96 -23.41
CA PRO A 174 17.28 -2.91 -24.06
C PRO A 174 16.53 -1.57 -24.27
N SER A 175 15.20 -1.59 -24.17
CA SER A 175 14.34 -0.43 -24.40
C SER A 175 13.96 0.34 -23.12
N GLN A 176 14.36 -0.15 -21.96
CA GLN A 176 14.04 0.48 -20.67
C GLN A 176 15.27 1.20 -20.12
N GLU A 177 15.41 2.48 -20.45
CA GLU A 177 16.42 3.33 -19.82
C GLU A 177 15.89 3.85 -18.48
N ARG A 178 16.65 3.59 -17.42
CA ARG A 178 16.36 4.16 -16.13
C ARG A 178 16.77 5.63 -16.10
N PHE A 179 15.83 6.52 -15.82
CA PHE A 179 16.14 7.93 -15.63
C PHE A 179 17.13 8.12 -14.46
N ASN A 180 18.31 8.68 -14.77
CA ASN A 180 19.34 8.97 -13.80
C ASN A 180 19.22 10.44 -13.34
N GLY A 181 18.66 10.66 -12.16
CA GLY A 181 18.45 12.00 -11.61
C GLY A 181 19.75 12.77 -11.37
N GLU A 182 20.85 12.11 -11.00
CA GLU A 182 22.15 12.75 -10.81
C GLU A 182 22.79 13.16 -12.15
N GLN A 183 22.69 12.33 -13.15
CA GLN A 183 23.13 12.69 -14.50
C GLN A 183 22.33 13.88 -15.03
N PHE A 184 21.02 13.87 -14.84
CA PHE A 184 20.15 14.98 -15.23
C PHE A 184 20.52 16.26 -14.50
N ARG A 185 20.73 16.20 -13.17
CA ARG A 185 21.22 17.33 -12.36
C ARG A 185 22.51 17.91 -12.93
N THR A 186 23.48 17.03 -13.22
CA THR A 186 24.78 17.42 -13.74
C THR A 186 24.68 18.13 -15.09
N ILE A 187 23.88 17.59 -16.02
CA ILE A 187 23.65 18.18 -17.34
C ILE A 187 23.06 19.58 -17.21
N ILE A 188 21.99 19.72 -16.43
CA ILE A 188 21.34 21.02 -16.21
C ILE A 188 22.27 22.01 -15.54
N ASN A 189 23.02 21.58 -14.51
CA ASN A 189 23.97 22.45 -13.85
C ASN A 189 25.06 22.94 -14.83
N SER A 190 25.61 22.05 -15.64
CA SER A 190 26.64 22.40 -16.65
C SER A 190 26.10 23.38 -17.68
N PHE A 191 24.87 23.19 -18.15
CA PHE A 191 24.22 24.12 -19.07
C PHE A 191 24.06 25.51 -18.46
N LEU A 192 23.57 25.60 -17.21
CA LEU A 192 23.37 26.87 -16.53
C LEU A 192 24.69 27.56 -16.24
N CYS A 193 25.75 26.83 -15.85
CA CYS A 193 27.10 27.37 -15.68
C CYS A 193 27.66 27.95 -17.00
N ALA A 194 27.43 27.23 -18.11
CA ALA A 194 27.91 27.72 -19.41
C ALA A 194 27.17 28.97 -19.89
N GLN A 195 25.88 29.06 -19.60
CA GLN A 195 25.02 30.18 -20.03
C GLN A 195 25.14 31.43 -19.17
N TYR A 196 25.27 31.25 -17.84
CA TYR A 196 25.18 32.33 -16.88
C TYR A 196 26.46 32.51 -16.03
N GLY A 197 27.44 31.63 -16.20
CA GLY A 197 28.63 31.58 -15.37
C GLY A 197 28.32 31.04 -13.96
N GLY A 198 29.35 30.94 -13.13
CA GLY A 198 29.25 30.47 -11.75
C GLY A 198 29.50 28.96 -11.59
N GLU A 199 29.48 28.48 -10.35
CA GLU A 199 29.95 27.12 -10.05
C GLU A 199 28.85 26.12 -9.79
N GLU A 200 27.75 26.52 -9.13
CA GLU A 200 26.68 25.58 -8.77
C GLU A 200 25.31 26.25 -8.76
N TRP A 201 24.52 25.94 -9.77
CA TRP A 201 23.14 26.43 -9.93
C TRP A 201 22.12 25.46 -9.36
N VAL A 202 22.42 24.14 -9.42
CA VAL A 202 21.49 23.10 -9.05
C VAL A 202 21.94 22.41 -7.78
N ALA A 203 21.23 22.63 -6.68
CA ALA A 203 21.49 22.03 -5.38
C ALA A 203 21.19 20.52 -5.35
N GLY A 204 20.18 20.07 -6.10
CA GLY A 204 19.82 18.67 -6.12
C GLY A 204 18.64 18.34 -7.03
N TYR A 205 18.39 17.04 -7.18
CA TYR A 205 17.20 16.48 -7.83
C TYR A 205 16.58 15.43 -6.93
N ALA A 206 15.35 15.62 -6.53
CA ALA A 206 14.59 14.64 -5.76
C ALA A 206 13.08 14.74 -6.08
N ASN A 207 12.36 13.61 -6.04
CA ASN A 207 10.92 13.55 -6.25
C ASN A 207 10.46 14.28 -7.53
N ARG A 208 11.18 14.10 -8.64
CA ARG A 208 10.93 14.76 -9.94
C ARG A 208 11.00 16.30 -9.88
N ARG A 209 11.70 16.84 -8.90
CA ARG A 209 11.90 18.28 -8.72
C ARG A 209 13.37 18.61 -8.75
N LEU A 210 13.70 19.72 -9.41
CA LEU A 210 15.02 20.29 -9.44
C LEU A 210 15.10 21.42 -8.39
N TYR A 211 16.07 21.35 -7.51
CA TYR A 211 16.29 22.35 -6.48
C TYR A 211 17.41 23.27 -6.95
N ILE A 212 17.10 24.56 -7.03
CA ILE A 212 18.04 25.57 -7.51
C ILE A 212 18.64 26.32 -6.32
N ASN A 213 19.96 26.52 -6.35
CA ASN A 213 20.62 27.38 -5.38
C ASN A 213 20.15 28.83 -5.59
N ARG A 214 19.52 29.40 -4.58
CA ARG A 214 19.24 30.83 -4.56
C ARG A 214 20.52 31.52 -4.08
N ARG A 215 21.15 32.29 -4.96
CA ARG A 215 22.14 33.26 -4.52
C ARG A 215 21.42 34.46 -3.94
N GLU A 216 21.72 34.81 -2.70
CA GLU A 216 21.28 36.06 -2.11
C GLU A 216 21.88 37.25 -2.86
#